data_79cf8121e8d38fe6c88f4c5283a37e79
#
_entry.id   79cf8121e8d38fe6c88f4c5283a37e79
#
_cell.length_a   1.000
_cell.length_b   1.000
_cell.length_c   1.000
_cell.angle_alpha   90.00
_cell.angle_beta   90.00
_cell.angle_gamma   90.00
#
_symmetry.space_group_name_H-M   'P 1'
#
loop_
_entity.id
_entity.type
_entity.pdbx_description
1 polymer ?
#
loop_
_entity_poly.entity_id
_entity_poly.type
_entity_poly.pdbx_seq_one_letter_code
_entity_poly.pdbx_strand_id
1 'polypeptide(L)'
;MTTVVAIQGPGWVVMAADSQSTYWDSRKVLMSNGKVINNNGVLIGGAGQGRGLDLLQRGWVAPKPPKRVKTVDQLDDWMSKIFIPAMRDHFVEQGYDMKPDDSFAKHESAFVIAVNNTLYLLDEDYSYDR
;
A
#
# COMPACT_ATOMS: atom_id res chain seq x y z
N MET A 1 3.31 -15.09 -7.41
CA MET A 1 2.08 -14.33 -7.72
C MET A 1 1.30 -14.06 -6.44
N THR A 2 0.78 -12.88 -6.29
CA THR A 2 -0.01 -12.48 -5.12
C THR A 2 -1.41 -12.10 -5.56
N THR A 3 -2.39 -12.60 -4.82
CA THR A 3 -3.78 -12.19 -4.99
C THR A 3 -4.19 -11.42 -3.74
N VAL A 4 -4.59 -10.15 -3.93
CA VAL A 4 -5.19 -9.33 -2.89
C VAL A 4 -6.58 -8.94 -3.36
N VAL A 5 -7.57 -9.16 -2.52
CA VAL A 5 -8.95 -8.77 -2.81
C VAL A 5 -9.46 -7.86 -1.72
N ALA A 6 -10.25 -6.88 -2.11
CA ALA A 6 -10.89 -5.98 -1.17
C ALA A 6 -12.31 -5.68 -1.61
N ILE A 7 -13.22 -5.60 -0.65
CA ILE A 7 -14.63 -5.33 -0.88
C ILE A 7 -15.06 -4.20 0.04
N GLN A 8 -15.74 -3.22 -0.53
CA GLN A 8 -16.28 -2.08 0.19
C GLN A 8 -17.80 -2.17 0.21
N GLY A 9 -18.38 -2.03 1.41
CA GLY A 9 -19.81 -1.91 1.60
C GLY A 9 -20.16 -0.68 2.44
N PRO A 10 -21.44 -0.48 2.77
CA PRO A 10 -21.85 0.65 3.61
C PRO A 10 -21.22 0.56 5.01
N GLY A 11 -20.28 1.44 5.32
CA GLY A 11 -19.67 1.51 6.64
C GLY A 11 -18.67 0.41 6.96
N TRP A 12 -18.23 -0.39 5.96
CA TRP A 12 -17.26 -1.45 6.18
C TRP A 12 -16.39 -1.71 4.94
N VAL A 13 -15.21 -2.24 5.21
CA VAL A 13 -14.27 -2.75 4.19
C VAL A 13 -13.71 -4.07 4.67
N VAL A 14 -13.56 -5.02 3.76
CA VAL A 14 -12.88 -6.29 4.02
C VAL A 14 -11.75 -6.44 2.99
N MET A 15 -10.58 -6.81 3.47
CA MET A 15 -9.41 -7.05 2.62
C MET A 15 -8.82 -8.42 2.98
N ALA A 16 -8.48 -9.18 1.96
CA ALA A 16 -7.89 -10.50 2.13
C ALA A 16 -6.82 -10.75 1.07
N ALA A 17 -5.87 -11.61 1.40
CA ALA A 17 -4.80 -12.00 0.49
C ALA A 17 -4.42 -13.45 0.70
N ASP A 18 -3.80 -14.06 -0.32
CA ASP A 18 -3.19 -15.36 -0.15
C ASP A 18 -1.93 -15.25 0.71
N SER A 19 -1.38 -16.40 1.15
CA SER A 19 -0.19 -16.46 1.99
C SER A 19 1.01 -17.04 1.25
N GLN A 20 0.91 -17.21 -0.07
CA GLN A 20 1.96 -17.84 -0.85
C GLN A 20 2.94 -16.81 -1.39
N SER A 21 4.23 -17.11 -1.24
CA SER A 21 5.31 -16.39 -1.91
C SER A 21 5.94 -17.29 -2.96
N THR A 22 6.20 -16.77 -4.15
CA THR A 22 6.87 -17.46 -5.23
C THR A 22 8.21 -16.79 -5.50
N TYR A 23 9.29 -17.54 -5.37
CA TYR A 23 10.64 -17.03 -5.64
C TYR A 23 10.96 -17.17 -7.12
N TRP A 24 12.04 -16.50 -7.55
CA TRP A 24 12.49 -16.46 -8.95
C TRP A 24 12.72 -17.87 -9.54
N ASP A 25 13.05 -18.85 -8.73
CA ASP A 25 13.24 -20.25 -9.12
C ASP A 25 11.93 -21.05 -9.16
N SER A 26 10.79 -20.40 -9.12
CA SER A 26 9.44 -20.96 -9.04
C SER A 26 9.14 -21.73 -7.75
N ARG A 27 9.99 -21.60 -6.73
CA ARG A 27 9.77 -22.21 -5.43
C ARG A 27 8.64 -21.45 -4.70
N LYS A 28 7.70 -22.20 -4.16
CA LYS A 28 6.53 -21.68 -3.45
C LYS A 28 6.66 -21.93 -1.96
N VAL A 29 6.42 -20.90 -1.17
CA VAL A 29 6.52 -20.95 0.30
C VAL A 29 5.32 -20.26 0.90
N LEU A 30 4.79 -20.80 2.00
CA LEU A 30 3.78 -20.09 2.79
C LEU A 30 4.47 -19.07 3.68
N MET A 31 4.01 -17.83 3.62
CA MET A 31 4.56 -16.75 4.40
C MET A 31 4.03 -16.76 5.83
N SER A 32 4.90 -16.54 6.80
CA SER A 32 4.50 -16.32 8.19
C SER A 32 3.96 -14.91 8.41
N ASN A 33 4.41 -13.92 7.60
CA ASN A 33 3.88 -12.57 7.63
C ASN A 33 2.74 -12.44 6.62
N GLY A 34 1.65 -11.80 7.02
CA GLY A 34 0.52 -11.56 6.13
C GLY A 34 0.84 -10.55 5.04
N LYS A 35 0.09 -10.62 3.94
CA LYS A 35 0.15 -9.65 2.85
C LYS A 35 -0.86 -8.52 3.01
N VAL A 36 -1.61 -8.51 4.09
CA VAL A 36 -2.50 -7.43 4.52
C VAL A 36 -2.07 -7.01 5.92
N ILE A 37 -1.85 -5.72 6.09
CA ILE A 37 -1.44 -5.15 7.37
C ILE A 37 -2.38 -4.00 7.77
N ASN A 38 -2.46 -3.75 9.07
CA ASN A 38 -3.09 -2.54 9.59
C ASN A 38 -1.98 -1.68 10.20
N ASN A 39 -1.77 -0.52 9.63
CA ASN A 39 -0.79 0.43 10.13
C ASN A 39 -1.49 1.74 10.47
N ASN A 40 -1.62 2.01 11.76
CA ASN A 40 -2.20 3.24 12.30
C ASN A 40 -3.62 3.54 11.76
N GLY A 41 -4.43 2.49 11.57
CA GLY A 41 -5.80 2.62 11.08
C GLY A 41 -5.93 2.58 9.57
N VAL A 42 -4.85 2.38 8.84
CA VAL A 42 -4.84 2.20 7.39
C VAL A 42 -4.60 0.73 7.07
N LEU A 43 -5.52 0.10 6.33
CA LEU A 43 -5.32 -1.26 5.83
C LEU A 43 -4.54 -1.20 4.53
N ILE A 44 -3.50 -2.00 4.42
CA ILE A 44 -2.63 -2.04 3.25
C ILE A 44 -2.45 -3.49 2.81
N GLY A 45 -2.83 -3.79 1.59
CA GLY A 45 -2.53 -5.05 0.94
C GLY A 45 -1.51 -4.83 -0.16
N GLY A 46 -0.47 -5.66 -0.21
CA GLY A 46 0.64 -5.46 -1.12
C GLY A 46 0.84 -6.59 -2.10
N ALA A 47 1.22 -6.26 -3.32
CA ALA A 47 1.62 -7.17 -4.37
C ALA A 47 2.89 -6.67 -5.07
N GLY A 48 3.53 -7.54 -5.86
CA GLY A 48 4.79 -7.23 -6.51
C GLY A 48 5.97 -7.61 -5.63
N GLN A 49 6.98 -6.75 -5.56
CA GLN A 49 8.14 -7.01 -4.71
C GLN A 49 7.75 -6.93 -3.22
N GLY A 50 8.06 -7.97 -2.48
CA GLY A 50 7.71 -8.08 -1.06
C GLY A 50 8.35 -7.01 -0.18
N ARG A 51 9.45 -6.43 -0.62
CA ARG A 51 10.17 -5.39 0.12
C ARG A 51 9.28 -4.19 0.46
N GLY A 52 8.41 -3.78 -0.48
CA GLY A 52 7.53 -2.64 -0.26
C GLY A 52 6.62 -2.83 0.94
N LEU A 53 5.95 -3.97 1.02
CA LEU A 53 5.06 -4.26 2.15
C LEU A 53 5.83 -4.44 3.46
N ASP A 54 7.00 -5.08 3.41
CA ASP A 54 7.85 -5.22 4.59
C ASP A 54 8.22 -3.86 5.18
N LEU A 55 8.56 -2.90 4.34
CA LEU A 55 8.92 -1.55 4.77
C LEU A 55 7.73 -0.80 5.38
N LEU A 56 6.52 -1.04 4.88
CA LEU A 56 5.31 -0.42 5.42
C LEU A 56 4.81 -1.12 6.69
N GLN A 57 5.26 -2.34 6.94
CA GLN A 57 4.85 -3.11 8.10
C GLN A 57 5.70 -2.81 9.34
N ARG A 58 6.99 -2.59 9.14
CA ARG A 58 7.96 -2.40 10.24
C ARG A 58 8.81 -1.16 10.03
N GLY A 59 9.04 -0.42 11.12
CA GLY A 59 9.90 0.76 11.09
C GLY A 59 9.27 1.99 10.45
N TRP A 60 7.97 1.97 10.24
CA TRP A 60 7.22 3.09 9.69
C TRP A 60 5.84 3.17 10.33
N VAL A 61 5.39 4.37 10.58
CA VAL A 61 4.04 4.63 11.08
C VAL A 61 3.31 5.46 10.04
N ALA A 62 2.21 4.92 9.51
CA ALA A 62 1.41 5.62 8.53
C ALA A 62 0.84 6.92 9.10
N PRO A 63 0.74 7.98 8.30
CA PRO A 63 0.04 9.18 8.72
C PRO A 63 -1.37 8.84 9.19
N LYS A 64 -1.82 9.50 10.25
CA LYS A 64 -3.14 9.24 10.81
C LYS A 64 -4.22 9.70 9.83
N PRO A 65 -5.22 8.86 9.53
CA PRO A 65 -6.33 9.28 8.68
C PRO A 65 -7.10 10.46 9.29
N PRO A 66 -7.72 11.31 8.46
CA PRO A 66 -8.56 12.39 8.98
C PRO A 66 -9.72 11.83 9.81
N LYS A 67 -9.98 12.46 10.96
CA LYS A 67 -11.04 11.98 11.89
C LYS A 67 -12.45 12.24 11.35
N ARG A 68 -12.62 13.32 10.58
CA ARG A 68 -13.92 13.73 10.06
C ARG A 68 -13.80 14.02 8.58
N VAL A 69 -14.27 13.08 7.78
CA VAL A 69 -14.31 13.21 6.33
C VAL A 69 -15.75 13.41 5.91
N LYS A 70 -16.03 14.57 5.32
CA LYS A 70 -17.38 14.89 4.82
C LYS A 70 -17.52 14.53 3.35
N THR A 71 -16.44 14.59 2.59
CA THR A 71 -16.43 14.30 1.16
C THR A 71 -15.24 13.44 0.79
N VAL A 72 -15.38 12.72 -0.32
CA VAL A 72 -14.28 11.89 -0.85
C VAL A 72 -13.10 12.77 -1.28
N ASP A 73 -13.35 14.00 -1.72
CA ASP A 73 -12.30 14.94 -2.10
C ASP A 73 -11.34 15.24 -0.94
N GLN A 74 -11.85 15.34 0.29
CA GLN A 74 -11.00 15.53 1.46
C GLN A 74 -10.08 14.35 1.68
N LEU A 75 -10.55 13.14 1.42
CA LEU A 75 -9.77 11.94 1.54
C LEU A 75 -8.73 11.84 0.41
N ASP A 76 -9.10 12.21 -0.80
CA ASP A 76 -8.17 12.29 -1.93
C ASP A 76 -7.04 13.30 -1.65
N ASP A 77 -7.37 14.46 -1.06
CA ASP A 77 -6.36 15.44 -0.65
C ASP A 77 -5.40 14.85 0.38
N TRP A 78 -5.91 14.14 1.38
CA TRP A 78 -5.06 13.48 2.37
C TRP A 78 -4.18 12.43 1.73
N MET A 79 -4.73 11.61 0.84
CA MET A 79 -3.98 10.57 0.13
C MET A 79 -2.85 11.19 -0.68
N SER A 80 -3.17 12.21 -1.48
CA SER A 80 -2.22 12.83 -2.41
C SER A 80 -1.17 13.69 -1.72
N LYS A 81 -1.54 14.41 -0.66
CA LYS A 81 -0.67 15.41 -0.03
C LYS A 81 0.03 14.92 1.23
N ILE A 82 -0.47 13.86 1.86
CA ILE A 82 0.05 13.40 3.15
C ILE A 82 0.49 11.96 3.09
N PHE A 83 -0.40 11.02 2.71
CA PHE A 83 -0.09 9.59 2.78
C PHE A 83 0.98 9.18 1.76
N ILE A 84 0.76 9.47 0.48
CA ILE A 84 1.69 9.08 -0.59
C ILE A 84 3.07 9.73 -0.40
N PRO A 85 3.18 11.04 -0.11
CA PRO A 85 4.49 11.63 0.17
C PRO A 85 5.21 10.99 1.35
N ALA A 86 4.50 10.68 2.44
CA ALA A 86 5.11 10.01 3.60
C ALA A 86 5.60 8.61 3.25
N MET A 87 4.84 7.85 2.48
CA MET A 87 5.24 6.53 2.00
C MET A 87 6.47 6.62 1.09
N ARG A 88 6.48 7.57 0.16
CA ARG A 88 7.63 7.77 -0.72
C ARG A 88 8.88 8.17 0.04
N ASP A 89 8.78 9.09 0.99
CA ASP A 89 9.92 9.52 1.81
C ASP A 89 10.55 8.32 2.51
N HIS A 90 9.71 7.42 3.05
CA HIS A 90 10.20 6.19 3.67
C HIS A 90 10.88 5.26 2.66
N PHE A 91 10.30 5.08 1.48
CA PHE A 91 10.90 4.25 0.43
C PHE A 91 12.22 4.83 -0.06
N VAL A 92 12.31 6.14 -0.24
CA VAL A 92 13.57 6.82 -0.61
C VAL A 92 14.64 6.59 0.47
N GLU A 93 14.28 6.79 1.73
CA GLU A 93 15.19 6.62 2.86
C GLU A 93 15.70 5.19 2.96
N GLN A 94 14.86 4.21 2.65
CA GLN A 94 15.22 2.79 2.71
C GLN A 94 15.79 2.24 1.39
N GLY A 95 15.98 3.09 0.39
CA GLY A 95 16.57 2.68 -0.90
C GLY A 95 15.63 1.87 -1.78
N TYR A 96 14.32 2.00 -1.59
CA TYR A 96 13.32 1.26 -2.38
C TYR A 96 12.65 2.11 -3.45
N ASP A 97 12.93 3.39 -3.51
CA ASP A 97 12.46 4.26 -4.58
C ASP A 97 13.52 4.29 -5.67
N MET A 98 13.14 3.88 -6.88
CA MET A 98 14.01 3.94 -8.04
C MET A 98 13.60 5.10 -8.92
N LYS A 99 14.55 5.98 -9.22
CA LYS A 99 14.37 7.06 -10.18
C LYS A 99 15.46 6.94 -11.22
N PRO A 100 15.26 6.15 -12.29
CA PRO A 100 16.19 6.11 -13.41
C PRO A 100 16.35 7.50 -14.03
N ASP A 101 17.51 7.78 -14.60
CA ASP A 101 17.74 9.03 -15.35
C ASP A 101 16.62 9.22 -16.38
N ASP A 102 16.09 10.45 -16.45
CA ASP A 102 15.01 10.84 -17.37
C ASP A 102 13.68 10.11 -17.16
N SER A 103 13.44 9.56 -15.97
CA SER A 103 12.21 8.85 -15.65
C SER A 103 11.53 9.41 -14.39
N PHE A 104 10.28 9.04 -14.21
CA PHE A 104 9.55 9.36 -12.99
C PHE A 104 10.02 8.50 -11.83
N ALA A 105 9.84 8.99 -10.61
CA ALA A 105 10.06 8.22 -9.41
C ALA A 105 9.14 6.99 -9.38
N LYS A 106 9.67 5.84 -8.98
CA LYS A 106 8.87 4.61 -8.87
C LYS A 106 9.46 3.64 -7.86
N HIS A 107 8.60 2.78 -7.35
CA HIS A 107 8.94 1.57 -6.61
C HIS A 107 8.50 0.33 -7.43
N GLU A 108 8.59 -0.86 -6.86
CA GLU A 108 8.26 -2.09 -7.58
C GLU A 108 7.10 -2.86 -6.95
N SER A 109 6.21 -2.16 -6.26
CA SER A 109 5.05 -2.75 -5.62
C SER A 109 3.76 -2.09 -6.08
N ALA A 110 2.65 -2.80 -5.90
CA ALA A 110 1.32 -2.24 -6.02
C ALA A 110 0.58 -2.46 -4.72
N PHE A 111 -0.25 -1.52 -4.32
CA PHE A 111 -0.96 -1.59 -3.05
C PHE A 111 -2.45 -1.34 -3.22
N VAL A 112 -3.25 -2.07 -2.44
CA VAL A 112 -4.64 -1.73 -2.18
C VAL A 112 -4.69 -1.16 -0.77
N ILE A 113 -5.25 0.04 -0.65
CA ILE A 113 -5.30 0.76 0.62
C ILE A 113 -6.75 1.02 0.98
N ALA A 114 -7.12 0.72 2.22
CA ALA A 114 -8.43 1.03 2.75
C ALA A 114 -8.29 2.02 3.89
N VAL A 115 -8.96 3.13 3.77
CA VAL A 115 -8.99 4.20 4.78
C VAL A 115 -10.36 4.85 4.79
N ASN A 116 -10.92 5.04 5.98
CA ASN A 116 -12.27 5.61 6.16
C ASN A 116 -13.31 4.95 5.24
N ASN A 117 -13.31 3.63 5.19
CA ASN A 117 -14.22 2.81 4.36
C ASN A 117 -14.13 3.10 2.85
N THR A 118 -13.01 3.63 2.39
CA THR A 118 -12.74 3.91 0.98
C THR A 118 -11.53 3.12 0.51
N LEU A 119 -11.64 2.49 -0.66
CA LEU A 119 -10.57 1.72 -1.27
C LEU A 119 -9.80 2.57 -2.27
N TYR A 120 -8.48 2.48 -2.22
CA TYR A 120 -7.56 3.08 -3.17
C TYR A 120 -6.65 2.03 -3.76
N LEU A 121 -6.32 2.20 -5.04
CA LEU A 121 -5.25 1.47 -5.71
C LEU A 121 -4.06 2.41 -5.86
N LEU A 122 -2.89 1.98 -5.39
CA LEU A 122 -1.63 2.70 -5.58
C LEU A 122 -0.73 1.89 -6.50
N ASP A 123 -0.23 2.54 -7.53
CA ASP A 123 0.65 1.91 -8.50
C ASP A 123 2.12 2.21 -8.22
N GLU A 124 3.00 1.60 -8.99
CA GLU A 124 4.45 1.68 -8.79
C GLU A 124 5.03 3.08 -9.03
N ASP A 125 4.33 3.94 -9.75
CA ASP A 125 4.72 5.33 -10.00
C ASP A 125 4.13 6.32 -9.01
N TYR A 126 3.55 5.83 -7.90
CA TYR A 126 2.84 6.62 -6.89
C TYR A 126 1.53 7.24 -7.36
N SER A 127 1.04 6.86 -8.53
CA SER A 127 -0.32 7.24 -8.93
C SER A 127 -1.35 6.44 -8.14
N TYR A 128 -2.52 7.00 -7.96
CA TYR A 128 -3.60 6.34 -7.25
C TYR A 128 -4.92 6.49 -7.99
N ASP A 129 -5.81 5.57 -7.70
CA ASP A 129 -7.19 5.57 -8.17
C ASP A 129 -8.11 5.07 -7.05
N ARG A 130 -9.38 5.40 -7.15
CA ARG A 130 -10.41 4.93 -6.21
C ARG A 130 -11.27 3.86 -6.78
#